data_50f5883ca62e18faf96e31ec3dd82d3d
#
_entry.id   50f5883ca62e18faf96e31ec3dd82d3d
#
_cell.length_a   1.000
_cell.length_b   1.000
_cell.length_c   1.000
_cell.angle_alpha   90.00
_cell.angle_beta   90.00
_cell.angle_gamma   90.00
#
_symmetry.space_group_name_H-M   'P 1'
#
loop_
_entity.id
_entity.type
_entity.pdbx_description
1 polymer ?
#
loop_
_entity_poly.entity_id
_entity_poly.type
_entity_poly.pdbx_seq_one_letter_code
_entity_poly.pdbx_strand_id
1 'polypeptide(L)'
;MAQTDLHIHSSLTAGGELSPRALAERCCEKRLTLAALTDRRAVSGVPECIWRGAQLGVRIVPGIELDCHWREQDFLTLGIGIDITCPALLEIERTRNDPVQSF
;
A
#
# COMPACT_ATOMS: atom_id res chain seq x y z
N MET A 1 -19.23 14.78 -4.78
CA MET A 1 -18.51 13.94 -5.77
C MET A 1 -17.49 13.07 -5.06
N ALA A 2 -17.48 11.79 -5.33
CA ALA A 2 -16.51 10.87 -4.75
C ALA A 2 -15.11 11.18 -5.30
N GLN A 3 -14.09 11.18 -4.43
CA GLN A 3 -12.70 11.34 -4.82
C GLN A 3 -11.96 10.06 -4.49
N THR A 4 -11.05 9.68 -5.39
CA THR A 4 -10.33 8.42 -5.34
C THR A 4 -8.84 8.65 -5.49
N ASP A 5 -8.03 7.96 -4.69
CA ASP A 5 -6.58 7.89 -4.87
C ASP A 5 -6.16 6.43 -4.69
N LEU A 6 -5.63 5.82 -5.74
CA LEU A 6 -5.27 4.40 -5.75
C LEU A 6 -3.76 4.16 -5.63
N HIS A 7 -2.99 5.18 -5.24
CA HIS A 7 -1.54 5.05 -5.10
C HIS A 7 -1.05 5.87 -3.92
N ILE A 8 -1.12 5.30 -2.71
CA ILE A 8 -0.73 6.00 -1.48
C ILE A 8 0.27 5.15 -0.70
N HIS A 9 1.29 5.82 -0.14
CA HIS A 9 2.29 5.19 0.72
C HIS A 9 2.14 5.64 2.16
N SER A 10 2.30 4.69 3.10
CA SER A 10 2.45 4.98 4.52
C SER A 10 3.93 5.07 4.92
N SER A 11 4.19 5.26 6.21
CA SER A 11 5.56 5.27 6.76
C SER A 11 6.29 3.93 6.60
N LEU A 12 5.61 2.86 6.21
CA LEU A 12 6.24 1.58 5.89
C LEU A 12 7.03 1.63 4.58
N THR A 13 6.76 2.63 3.73
CA THR A 13 7.56 2.90 2.54
C THR A 13 8.59 3.99 2.86
N ALA A 14 9.83 3.82 2.42
CA ALA A 14 10.88 4.81 2.62
C ALA A 14 10.44 6.16 2.03
N GLY A 15 10.51 7.22 2.83
CA GLY A 15 10.03 8.56 2.45
C GLY A 15 8.58 8.83 2.81
N GLY A 16 7.80 7.82 3.19
CA GLY A 16 6.45 8.02 3.68
C GLY A 16 6.46 8.54 5.13
N GLU A 17 5.59 9.48 5.45
CA GLU A 17 5.61 10.18 6.74
C GLU A 17 4.51 9.74 7.70
N LEU A 18 3.37 9.32 7.17
CA LEU A 18 2.19 9.00 7.99
C LEU A 18 2.08 7.51 8.27
N SER A 19 1.76 7.16 9.52
CA SER A 19 1.40 5.78 9.84
C SER A 19 0.16 5.35 9.04
N PRO A 20 -0.10 4.03 8.89
CA PRO A 20 -1.31 3.58 8.22
C PRO A 20 -2.59 4.19 8.78
N ARG A 21 -2.68 4.31 10.11
CA ARG A 21 -3.82 4.96 10.78
C ARG A 21 -3.93 6.43 10.43
N ALA A 22 -2.83 7.18 10.56
CA ALA A 22 -2.79 8.60 10.25
C ALA A 22 -3.09 8.86 8.77
N LEU A 23 -2.67 7.94 7.90
CA LEU A 23 -2.96 8.05 6.47
C LEU A 23 -4.46 7.95 6.19
N ALA A 24 -5.16 7.01 6.85
CA ALA A 24 -6.62 6.92 6.73
C ALA A 24 -7.30 8.21 7.21
N GLU A 25 -6.81 8.78 8.31
CA GLU A 25 -7.31 10.07 8.83
C GLU A 25 -7.09 11.20 7.82
N ARG A 26 -5.92 11.21 7.18
CA ARG A 26 -5.61 12.21 6.14
C ARG A 26 -6.51 12.06 4.92
N CYS A 27 -6.80 10.83 4.50
CA CYS A 27 -7.75 10.58 3.41
C CYS A 27 -9.12 11.17 3.74
N CYS A 28 -9.58 11.00 4.98
CA CYS A 28 -10.84 11.59 5.43
C CYS A 28 -10.81 13.11 5.37
N GLU A 29 -9.73 13.73 5.85
CA GLU A 29 -9.57 15.19 5.80
C GLU A 29 -9.62 15.72 4.37
N LYS A 30 -9.03 15.00 3.44
CA LYS A 30 -9.03 15.35 2.02
C LYS A 30 -10.31 14.96 1.29
N ARG A 31 -11.28 14.44 2.01
CA ARG A 31 -12.59 14.02 1.47
C ARG A 31 -12.48 12.93 0.42
N LEU A 32 -11.46 12.06 0.53
CA LEU A 32 -11.39 10.85 -0.27
C LEU A 32 -12.42 9.85 0.26
N THR A 33 -13.15 9.21 -0.64
CA THR A 33 -14.12 8.17 -0.29
C THR A 33 -13.57 6.78 -0.60
N LEU A 34 -12.59 6.69 -1.46
CA LEU A 34 -11.93 5.45 -1.86
C LEU A 34 -10.43 5.70 -2.00
N ALA A 35 -9.62 4.88 -1.35
CA ALA A 35 -8.17 4.96 -1.47
C ALA A 35 -7.57 3.56 -1.43
N ALA A 36 -6.43 3.36 -2.09
CA ALA A 36 -5.68 2.12 -1.99
C ALA A 36 -4.34 2.40 -1.32
N LEU A 37 -4.06 1.69 -0.23
CA LEU A 37 -2.74 1.72 0.38
C LEU A 37 -1.84 0.77 -0.42
N THR A 38 -0.81 1.32 -1.03
CA THR A 38 0.09 0.60 -1.92
C THR A 38 1.54 0.79 -1.49
N ASP A 39 1.85 0.39 -0.26
CA ASP A 39 3.22 0.47 0.23
C ASP A 39 4.16 -0.39 -0.60
N ARG A 40 5.41 0.06 -0.71
CA ARG A 40 6.42 -0.66 -1.48
C ARG A 40 6.82 -1.93 -0.74
N ARG A 41 6.52 -3.08 -1.37
CA ARG A 41 6.85 -4.42 -0.89
C ARG A 41 6.35 -4.70 0.53
N ALA A 42 5.19 -4.13 0.89
CA ALA A 42 4.64 -4.27 2.23
C ALA A 42 3.12 -4.26 2.20
N VAL A 43 2.52 -5.13 3.01
CA VAL A 43 1.07 -5.21 3.17
C VAL A 43 0.65 -5.12 4.65
N SER A 44 1.61 -5.08 5.58
CA SER A 44 1.31 -5.13 7.01
C SER A 44 0.57 -3.91 7.54
N GLY A 45 0.62 -2.78 6.82
CA GLY A 45 -0.13 -1.57 7.22
C GLY A 45 -1.58 -1.57 6.75
N VAL A 46 -1.96 -2.49 5.87
CA VAL A 46 -3.30 -2.51 5.27
C VAL A 46 -4.41 -2.71 6.29
N PRO A 47 -4.33 -3.71 7.22
CA PRO A 47 -5.43 -3.94 8.16
C PRO A 47 -5.76 -2.71 9.02
N GLU A 48 -4.75 -2.05 9.57
CA GLU A 48 -4.96 -0.86 10.40
C GLU A 48 -5.55 0.29 9.58
N CYS A 49 -5.08 0.48 8.37
CA CYS A 49 -5.58 1.52 7.48
C CYS A 49 -7.04 1.27 7.11
N ILE A 50 -7.40 0.03 6.78
CA ILE A 50 -8.79 -0.36 6.49
C ILE A 50 -9.68 -0.10 7.71
N TRP A 51 -9.24 -0.55 8.88
CA TRP A 51 -10.01 -0.41 10.11
C TRP A 51 -10.28 1.06 10.43
N ARG A 52 -9.25 1.88 10.38
CA ARG A 52 -9.42 3.32 10.66
C ARG A 52 -10.24 4.01 9.59
N GLY A 53 -10.04 3.68 8.33
CA GLY A 53 -10.82 4.22 7.22
C GLY A 53 -12.30 3.91 7.38
N ALA A 54 -12.65 2.70 7.77
CA ALA A 54 -14.05 2.29 7.97
C ALA A 54 -14.73 3.14 9.05
N GLN A 55 -14.02 3.53 10.10
CA GLN A 55 -14.56 4.41 11.14
C GLN A 55 -14.84 5.82 10.60
N LEU A 56 -14.12 6.26 9.59
CA LEU A 56 -14.16 7.61 9.06
C LEU A 56 -14.93 7.72 7.74
N GLY A 57 -15.53 6.63 7.27
CA GLY A 57 -16.26 6.62 6.01
C GLY A 57 -15.37 6.59 4.77
N VAL A 58 -14.11 6.18 4.90
CA VAL A 58 -13.18 6.02 3.79
C VAL A 58 -13.02 4.53 3.52
N ARG A 59 -13.31 4.11 2.29
CA ARG A 59 -13.04 2.73 1.87
C ARG A 59 -11.57 2.60 1.47
N ILE A 60 -10.81 1.81 2.22
CA ILE A 60 -9.43 1.52 1.92
C ILE A 60 -9.36 0.16 1.21
N VAL A 61 -8.78 0.15 0.04
CA VAL A 61 -8.56 -1.06 -0.75
C VAL A 61 -7.15 -1.58 -0.48
N PRO A 62 -6.96 -2.88 -0.19
CA PRO A 62 -5.64 -3.44 0.01
C PRO A 62 -4.83 -3.40 -1.29
N GLY A 63 -3.60 -2.95 -1.21
CA GLY A 63 -2.72 -2.85 -2.36
C GLY A 63 -1.26 -3.04 -2.00
N ILE A 64 -0.43 -3.10 -3.01
CA ILE A 64 1.03 -3.20 -2.88
C ILE A 64 1.70 -2.57 -4.11
N GLU A 65 2.85 -1.93 -3.89
CA GLU A 65 3.70 -1.49 -4.98
C GLU A 65 4.91 -2.42 -5.07
N LEU A 66 5.21 -2.90 -6.27
CA LEU A 66 6.35 -3.76 -6.54
C LEU A 66 7.25 -3.12 -7.57
N ASP A 67 8.54 -3.07 -7.28
CA ASP A 67 9.56 -2.70 -8.25
C ASP A 67 9.99 -3.99 -8.97
N CYS A 68 9.84 -3.99 -10.28
CA CYS A 68 10.07 -5.14 -11.13
C CYS A 68 11.17 -4.88 -12.14
N HIS A 69 11.86 -5.95 -12.53
CA HIS A 69 12.87 -5.89 -13.58
C HIS A 69 12.58 -6.95 -14.62
N TRP A 70 12.52 -6.54 -15.89
CA TRP A 70 12.26 -7.44 -17.00
C TRP A 70 12.99 -6.95 -18.25
N ARG A 71 13.80 -7.80 -18.85
CA ARG A 71 14.53 -7.51 -20.10
C ARG A 71 15.27 -6.16 -20.04
N GLU A 72 16.06 -5.97 -18.96
CA GLU A 72 16.89 -4.77 -18.72
C GLU A 72 16.09 -3.48 -18.52
N GLN A 73 14.78 -3.61 -18.25
CA GLN A 73 13.94 -2.46 -17.90
C GLN A 73 13.42 -2.60 -16.48
N ASP A 74 13.48 -1.50 -15.74
CA ASP A 74 12.88 -1.38 -14.42
C ASP A 74 11.50 -0.75 -14.56
N PHE A 75 10.52 -1.27 -13.82
CA PHE A 75 9.18 -0.71 -13.82
C PHE A 75 8.50 -0.96 -12.48
N LEU A 76 7.51 -0.14 -12.19
CA LEU A 76 6.67 -0.29 -11.00
C LEU A 76 5.35 -0.96 -11.38
N THR A 77 4.92 -1.88 -10.53
CA THR A 77 3.62 -2.53 -10.67
C THR A 77 2.81 -2.27 -9.42
N LEU A 78 1.57 -1.86 -9.58
CA LEU A 78 0.62 -1.72 -8.47
C LEU A 78 -0.34 -2.89 -8.49
N GLY A 79 -0.42 -3.62 -7.38
CA GLY A 79 -1.48 -4.58 -7.15
C GLY A 79 -2.58 -3.91 -6.34
N ILE A 80 -3.80 -3.89 -6.86
CA ILE A 80 -4.95 -3.26 -6.22
C ILE A 80 -6.01 -4.33 -5.97
N GLY A 81 -6.59 -4.35 -4.77
CA GLY A 81 -7.58 -5.37 -4.41
C GLY A 81 -6.96 -6.73 -4.18
N ILE A 82 -5.73 -6.75 -3.64
CA ILE A 82 -4.97 -7.99 -3.41
C ILE A 82 -5.42 -8.72 -2.15
N ASP A 83 -5.07 -9.99 -2.08
CA ASP A 83 -5.23 -10.80 -0.86
C ASP A 83 -3.97 -10.63 0.01
N ILE A 84 -4.08 -9.88 1.10
CA ILE A 84 -2.94 -9.60 1.99
C ILE A 84 -2.50 -10.82 2.81
N THR A 85 -3.22 -11.92 2.74
CA THR A 85 -2.81 -13.18 3.39
C THR A 85 -2.04 -14.10 2.44
N CYS A 86 -1.85 -13.69 1.19
CA CYS A 86 -1.10 -14.46 0.20
C CYS A 86 0.34 -14.70 0.65
N PRO A 87 0.80 -15.96 0.79
CA PRO A 87 2.15 -16.25 1.29
C PRO A 87 3.26 -15.59 0.46
N ALA A 88 3.08 -15.46 -0.85
CA ALA A 88 4.07 -14.82 -1.70
C ALA A 88 4.25 -13.34 -1.34
N LEU A 89 3.16 -12.63 -1.04
CA LEU A 89 3.23 -11.22 -0.65
C LEU A 89 3.84 -11.06 0.74
N LEU A 90 3.53 -11.95 1.66
CA LEU A 90 4.13 -11.93 3.00
C LEU A 90 5.64 -12.17 2.94
N GLU A 91 6.09 -13.05 2.06
CA GLU A 91 7.51 -13.31 1.84
C GLU A 91 8.22 -12.10 1.23
N ILE A 92 7.59 -11.42 0.29
CA ILE A 92 8.12 -10.19 -0.30
C ILE A 92 8.33 -9.13 0.78
N GLU A 93 7.40 -8.96 1.69
CA GLU A 93 7.55 -8.00 2.79
C GLU A 93 8.65 -8.44 3.75
N ARG A 94 8.70 -9.71 4.11
CA ARG A 94 9.70 -10.26 5.03
C ARG A 94 11.12 -10.02 4.51
N THR A 95 11.33 -10.10 3.20
CA THR A 95 12.64 -9.98 2.57
C THR A 95 12.93 -8.61 1.96
N ARG A 96 12.06 -7.62 2.18
CA ARG A 96 12.15 -6.32 1.48
C ARG A 96 13.43 -5.55 1.74
N ASN A 97 14.09 -5.79 2.89
CA ASN A 97 15.34 -5.13 3.26
C ASN A 97 16.57 -6.00 2.95
N ASP A 98 16.37 -7.18 2.36
CA ASP A 98 17.46 -8.04 1.95
C ASP A 98 18.13 -7.47 0.69
N PRO A 99 19.38 -7.88 0.38
CA PRO A 99 20.01 -7.48 -0.88
C PRO A 99 19.11 -7.80 -2.07
N VAL A 100 19.17 -6.95 -3.09
CA VAL A 100 18.31 -7.04 -4.27
C VAL A 100 18.36 -8.44 -4.88
N GLN A 101 17.20 -9.06 -5.02
CA GLN A 101 17.05 -10.33 -5.72
C GLN A 101 16.48 -10.04 -7.10
N SER A 102 17.06 -10.65 -8.12
CA SER A 102 16.50 -10.62 -9.46
C SER A 102 15.35 -11.62 -9.55
N PHE A 103 14.25 -11.16 -9.98
CA PHE A 103 13.10 -12.01 -10.28
C PHE A 103 12.98 -12.20 -11.77
#